data_4e970e2b3fef504091457c46ea5ae03a
#
_entry.id   4e970e2b3fef504091457c46ea5ae03a
#
_cell.length_a   1.000
_cell.length_b   1.000
_cell.length_c   1.000
_cell.angle_alpha   90.00
_cell.angle_beta   90.00
_cell.angle_gamma   90.00
#
_symmetry.space_group_name_H-M   'P 1'
#
loop_
_entity.id
_entity.type
_entity.pdbx_description
1 polymer ?
#
loop_
_entity_poly.entity_id
_entity_poly.type
_entity_poly.pdbx_seq_one_letter_code
_entity_poly.pdbx_strand_id
1 'polypeptide(L)'
;ILTNAHDTSKEVQCAGHGDLFQDHRGNWWIVHLGIRLSRRTMSHLGRETFLTPVVWENGWPKVENNRKAALCCDGPIWEPQREALPWKADFTKKEWEPEWIFLRRPEKASYERGNGVLRLHPSRTTFLDGKNPTFAAVRQRDFDCAMEAELSFSTECVGDEAGIAALLSSQFHYRFGKKRTEEGD
;
A
#
# COMPACT_ATOMS: atom_id res chain seq x y z
N ILE A 1 -26.94 2.57 5.55
CA ILE A 1 -26.19 3.56 6.31
C ILE A 1 -25.20 4.29 5.39
N LEU A 2 -24.35 3.58 4.70
CA LEU A 2 -23.29 4.10 3.84
C LEU A 2 -23.22 3.32 2.53
N THR A 3 -23.28 4.00 1.37
CA THR A 3 -23.06 3.37 0.06
C THR A 3 -22.81 4.43 -1.02
N ASN A 4 -21.90 4.12 -1.96
CA ASN A 4 -21.70 4.88 -3.19
C ASN A 4 -22.05 4.03 -4.44
N ALA A 5 -22.62 2.85 -4.26
CA ALA A 5 -22.83 1.86 -5.32
C ALA A 5 -23.70 2.36 -6.51
N HIS A 6 -24.55 3.35 -6.29
CA HIS A 6 -25.43 3.91 -7.33
C HIS A 6 -24.95 5.25 -7.87
N ASP A 7 -23.75 5.67 -7.52
CA ASP A 7 -23.19 6.95 -7.94
C ASP A 7 -21.75 6.78 -8.41
N THR A 8 -21.59 6.37 -9.64
CA THR A 8 -20.26 6.15 -10.27
C THR A 8 -19.47 7.44 -10.48
N SER A 9 -20.09 8.61 -10.24
CA SER A 9 -19.35 9.88 -10.28
C SER A 9 -18.49 10.12 -9.05
N LYS A 10 -18.67 9.34 -7.98
CA LYS A 10 -17.90 9.47 -6.74
C LYS A 10 -16.53 8.80 -6.85
N GLU A 11 -15.56 9.45 -6.29
CA GLU A 11 -14.16 9.01 -6.28
C GLU A 11 -13.93 7.84 -5.31
N VAL A 12 -14.79 7.70 -4.29
CA VAL A 12 -14.76 6.56 -3.36
C VAL A 12 -15.84 5.58 -3.76
N GLN A 13 -15.46 4.34 -4.00
CA GLN A 13 -16.34 3.24 -4.36
C GLN A 13 -16.19 2.05 -3.41
N CYS A 14 -17.05 1.06 -3.52
CA CYS A 14 -17.03 -0.16 -2.72
C CYS A 14 -16.99 0.10 -1.21
N ALA A 15 -17.62 1.19 -0.75
CA ALA A 15 -17.69 1.50 0.68
C ALA A 15 -18.51 0.47 1.44
N GLY A 16 -17.99 -0.01 2.56
CA GLY A 16 -18.67 -1.00 3.40
C GLY A 16 -17.79 -1.52 4.52
N HIS A 17 -18.24 -2.61 5.16
CA HIS A 17 -17.52 -3.28 6.24
C HIS A 17 -17.13 -2.28 7.34
N GLY A 18 -18.12 -1.56 7.87
CA GLY A 18 -17.90 -0.46 8.78
C GLY A 18 -18.31 -0.77 10.21
N ASP A 19 -17.53 -0.24 11.15
CA ASP A 19 -17.77 -0.27 12.59
C ASP A 19 -18.05 1.12 13.11
N LEU A 20 -19.04 1.23 14.01
CA LEU A 20 -19.41 2.48 14.66
C LEU A 20 -18.65 2.65 15.98
N PHE A 21 -18.18 3.85 16.22
CA PHE A 21 -17.62 4.20 17.51
C PHE A 21 -17.92 5.65 17.88
N GLN A 22 -17.78 5.96 19.17
CA GLN A 22 -17.94 7.31 19.71
C GLN A 22 -16.57 7.83 20.17
N ASP A 23 -16.21 9.04 19.77
CA ASP A 23 -14.99 9.69 20.24
C ASP A 23 -15.15 10.24 21.68
N HIS A 24 -14.06 10.71 22.26
CA HIS A 24 -14.04 11.27 23.62
C HIS A 24 -14.87 12.57 23.77
N ARG A 25 -15.30 13.18 22.68
CA ARG A 25 -16.17 14.36 22.66
C ARG A 25 -17.64 14.00 22.46
N GLY A 26 -17.96 12.71 22.32
CA GLY A 26 -19.31 12.23 22.12
C GLY A 26 -19.78 12.21 20.66
N ASN A 27 -18.92 12.54 19.69
CA ASN A 27 -19.27 12.45 18.28
C ASN A 27 -19.22 11.01 17.79
N TRP A 28 -20.15 10.64 16.93
CA TRP A 28 -20.21 9.34 16.34
C TRP A 28 -19.52 9.30 14.98
N TRP A 29 -18.81 8.21 14.76
CA TRP A 29 -18.03 7.93 13.55
C TRP A 29 -18.27 6.53 13.07
N ILE A 30 -18.13 6.33 11.76
CA ILE A 30 -17.97 5.00 11.16
C ILE A 30 -16.59 4.89 10.51
N VAL A 31 -15.80 3.92 10.97
CA VAL A 31 -14.60 3.49 10.28
C VAL A 31 -15.01 2.42 9.29
N HIS A 32 -14.60 2.54 8.03
CA HIS A 32 -15.03 1.62 6.99
C HIS A 32 -13.97 1.46 5.90
N LEU A 33 -14.09 0.42 5.11
CA LEU A 33 -13.26 0.30 3.91
C LEU A 33 -13.90 1.03 2.73
N GLY A 34 -13.05 1.40 1.78
CA GLY A 34 -13.43 1.94 0.49
C GLY A 34 -12.28 1.79 -0.51
N ILE A 35 -12.55 2.11 -1.75
CA ILE A 35 -11.56 2.14 -2.83
C ILE A 35 -11.59 3.53 -3.44
N ARG A 36 -10.44 4.23 -3.44
CA ARG A 36 -10.31 5.45 -4.22
C ARG A 36 -10.10 5.11 -5.69
N LEU A 37 -10.80 5.80 -6.55
CA LEU A 37 -10.62 5.67 -7.99
C LEU A 37 -9.78 6.81 -8.54
N SER A 38 -8.71 6.47 -9.27
CA SER A 38 -8.01 7.39 -10.13
C SER A 38 -8.81 7.57 -11.42
N ARG A 39 -8.98 8.81 -11.84
CA ARG A 39 -9.73 9.15 -13.06
C ARG A 39 -11.11 8.49 -13.13
N ARG A 40 -11.73 8.23 -11.97
CA ARG A 40 -13.07 7.64 -11.78
C ARG A 40 -13.25 6.21 -12.28
N THR A 41 -12.21 5.54 -12.75
CA THR A 41 -12.36 4.22 -13.37
C THR A 41 -11.38 3.18 -12.89
N MET A 42 -10.23 3.59 -12.37
CA MET A 42 -9.13 2.69 -12.02
C MET A 42 -8.74 2.83 -10.55
N SER A 43 -8.42 1.71 -9.93
CA SER A 43 -7.80 1.67 -8.61
C SER A 43 -6.62 0.72 -8.62
N HIS A 44 -5.46 1.18 -8.15
CA HIS A 44 -4.27 0.36 -7.95
C HIS A 44 -3.74 0.41 -6.50
N LEU A 45 -4.38 1.22 -5.65
CA LEU A 45 -4.05 1.27 -4.22
C LEU A 45 -4.75 0.17 -3.41
N GLY A 46 -5.80 -0.42 -4.00
CA GLY A 46 -6.63 -1.40 -3.32
C GLY A 46 -7.62 -0.77 -2.33
N ARG A 47 -8.00 -1.54 -1.31
CA ARG A 47 -8.91 -1.06 -0.25
C ARG A 47 -8.14 -0.25 0.78
N GLU A 48 -8.72 0.88 1.15
CA GLU A 48 -8.20 1.81 2.14
C GLU A 48 -9.19 1.97 3.28
N THR A 49 -8.73 2.48 4.42
CA THR A 49 -9.56 2.76 5.58
C THR A 49 -10.01 4.21 5.54
N PHE A 50 -11.32 4.40 5.67
CA PHE A 50 -11.97 5.71 5.74
C PHE A 50 -12.61 5.92 7.10
N LEU A 51 -12.73 7.19 7.46
CA LEU A 51 -13.45 7.64 8.63
C LEU A 51 -14.51 8.65 8.18
N THR A 52 -15.77 8.44 8.60
CA THR A 52 -16.87 9.31 8.19
C THR A 52 -17.73 9.66 9.41
N PRO A 53 -18.19 10.91 9.57
CA PRO A 53 -19.05 11.29 10.68
C PRO A 53 -20.44 10.68 10.54
N VAL A 54 -21.05 10.38 11.70
CA VAL A 54 -22.38 9.77 11.79
C VAL A 54 -23.27 10.60 12.68
N VAL A 55 -24.50 10.83 12.23
CA VAL A 55 -25.57 11.44 13.01
C VAL A 55 -26.66 10.41 13.31
N TRP A 56 -27.34 10.55 14.45
CA TRP A 56 -28.46 9.67 14.81
C TRP A 56 -29.79 10.37 14.54
N GLU A 57 -30.61 9.77 13.72
CA GLU A 57 -31.96 10.25 13.43
C GLU A 57 -32.99 9.17 13.77
N ASN A 58 -33.93 9.46 14.66
CA ASN A 58 -34.97 8.53 15.11
C ASN A 58 -34.38 7.15 15.57
N GLY A 59 -33.28 7.16 16.28
CA GLY A 59 -32.63 5.95 16.76
C GLY A 59 -31.87 5.15 15.67
N TRP A 60 -31.68 5.73 14.49
CA TRP A 60 -30.97 5.11 13.38
C TRP A 60 -29.69 5.88 12.97
N PRO A 61 -28.53 5.22 12.82
CA PRO A 61 -27.30 5.90 12.41
C PRO A 61 -27.37 6.25 10.91
N LYS A 62 -27.02 7.47 10.60
CA LYS A 62 -26.89 7.97 9.23
C LYS A 62 -25.53 8.61 9.04
N VAL A 63 -24.90 8.32 7.92
CA VAL A 63 -23.72 9.06 7.50
C VAL A 63 -24.16 10.44 7.04
N GLU A 64 -23.51 11.46 7.53
CA GLU A 64 -23.83 12.87 7.28
C GLU A 64 -23.77 13.06 5.76
N ASN A 65 -23.16 13.19 5.01
CA ASN A 65 -23.07 13.42 3.56
C ASN A 65 -24.03 12.57 2.70
N ASN A 66 -25.32 12.60 3.01
CA ASN A 66 -26.36 11.85 2.29
C ASN A 66 -26.06 10.35 2.08
N ARG A 67 -25.49 9.69 3.11
CA ARG A 67 -25.11 8.28 3.13
C ARG A 67 -23.94 7.92 2.19
N LYS A 68 -23.16 8.90 1.74
CA LYS A 68 -22.05 8.69 0.80
C LYS A 68 -20.71 8.85 1.49
N ALA A 69 -19.78 7.95 1.21
CA ALA A 69 -18.39 8.14 1.56
C ALA A 69 -17.79 9.26 0.70
N ALA A 70 -17.09 10.18 1.33
CA ALA A 70 -16.37 11.29 0.71
C ALA A 70 -14.86 11.09 0.84
N LEU A 71 -14.08 11.74 -0.01
CA LEU A 71 -12.61 11.77 0.12
C LEU A 71 -12.17 12.54 1.35
N CYS A 72 -12.89 13.59 1.69
CA CYS A 72 -12.58 14.46 2.81
C CYS A 72 -13.84 14.72 3.61
N CYS A 73 -13.70 14.77 4.92
CA CYS A 73 -14.70 15.25 5.86
C CYS A 73 -13.99 15.92 7.03
N ASP A 74 -14.74 16.71 7.81
CA ASP A 74 -14.20 17.24 9.04
C ASP A 74 -13.93 16.10 10.01
N GLY A 75 -12.69 16.00 10.46
CA GLY A 75 -12.22 14.89 11.29
C GLY A 75 -12.20 15.23 12.79
N PRO A 76 -12.05 14.22 13.65
CA PRO A 76 -11.97 14.41 15.10
C PRO A 76 -10.62 14.95 15.55
N ILE A 77 -9.60 14.99 14.68
CA ILE A 77 -8.21 15.32 14.99
C ILE A 77 -7.88 16.69 14.41
N TRP A 78 -7.42 17.58 15.28
CA TRP A 78 -6.99 18.96 14.96
C TRP A 78 -5.46 19.03 14.80
N GLU A 79 -4.84 18.03 14.22
CA GLU A 79 -3.42 18.13 13.90
C GLU A 79 -3.24 18.77 12.52
N PRO A 80 -2.29 19.71 12.38
CA PRO A 80 -1.96 20.25 11.07
C PRO A 80 -1.53 19.09 10.15
N GLN A 81 -1.99 19.15 8.92
CA GLN A 81 -1.56 18.18 7.90
C GLN A 81 -0.04 18.23 7.81
N ARG A 82 0.63 17.14 8.18
CA ARG A 82 2.08 17.02 7.98
C ARG A 82 2.33 16.86 6.50
N GLU A 83 3.26 17.63 5.97
CA GLU A 83 3.77 17.35 4.63
C GLU A 83 4.21 15.89 4.56
N ALA A 84 3.76 15.19 3.52
CA ALA A 84 4.20 13.82 3.26
C ALA A 84 5.68 13.85 2.90
N LEU A 85 6.54 13.62 3.88
CA LEU A 85 7.97 13.48 3.63
C LEU A 85 8.22 12.18 2.86
N PRO A 86 9.18 12.19 1.92
CA PRO A 86 9.61 10.99 1.24
C PRO A 86 10.06 9.93 2.27
N TRP A 87 9.53 8.73 2.15
CA TRP A 87 10.01 7.62 2.95
C TRP A 87 11.38 7.16 2.42
N LYS A 88 12.34 6.98 3.31
CA LYS A 88 13.69 6.56 2.98
C LYS A 88 14.16 5.47 3.93
N ALA A 89 14.72 4.39 3.36
CA ALA A 89 15.43 3.37 4.10
C ALA A 89 16.94 3.58 3.96
N ASP A 90 17.63 3.69 5.06
CA ASP A 90 19.07 3.85 5.11
C ASP A 90 19.82 2.55 5.45
N PHE A 91 19.08 1.50 5.83
CA PHE A 91 19.57 0.17 6.18
C PHE A 91 20.66 0.15 7.27
N THR A 92 20.72 1.16 8.12
CA THR A 92 21.70 1.22 9.22
C THR A 92 21.35 0.28 10.36
N LYS A 93 20.04 0.06 10.60
CA LYS A 93 19.52 -0.84 11.62
C LYS A 93 19.32 -2.25 11.07
N LYS A 94 19.44 -3.26 11.94
CA LYS A 94 19.13 -4.66 11.59
C LYS A 94 17.64 -4.96 11.63
N GLU A 95 16.90 -4.26 12.47
CA GLU A 95 15.46 -4.41 12.64
C GLU A 95 14.72 -3.81 11.44
N TRP A 96 13.63 -4.46 11.04
CA TRP A 96 12.74 -3.96 10.00
C TRP A 96 11.76 -2.95 10.58
N GLU A 97 11.61 -1.81 9.92
CA GLU A 97 10.57 -0.84 10.23
C GLU A 97 9.19 -1.44 9.87
N PRO A 98 8.11 -1.01 10.57
CA PRO A 98 6.77 -1.55 10.35
C PRO A 98 6.22 -1.38 8.93
N GLU A 99 6.78 -0.45 8.16
CA GLU A 99 6.38 -0.17 6.77
C GLU A 99 6.77 -1.28 5.79
N TRP A 100 7.79 -2.08 6.14
CA TRP A 100 8.23 -3.15 5.28
C TRP A 100 7.23 -4.30 5.23
N ILE A 101 6.95 -4.73 4.02
CA ILE A 101 6.10 -5.89 3.73
C ILE A 101 6.85 -6.88 2.85
N PHE A 102 6.46 -8.13 2.97
CA PHE A 102 7.05 -9.24 2.24
C PHE A 102 5.94 -10.06 1.58
N LEU A 103 6.28 -10.78 0.53
CA LEU A 103 5.35 -11.71 -0.07
C LEU A 103 5.30 -13.00 0.76
N ARG A 104 4.09 -13.36 1.19
CA ARG A 104 3.78 -14.62 1.88
C ARG A 104 4.68 -14.81 3.12
N ARG A 105 5.46 -15.91 3.14
CA ARG A 105 6.39 -16.24 4.22
C ARG A 105 7.84 -16.11 3.74
N PRO A 106 8.48 -14.96 3.96
CA PRO A 106 9.85 -14.74 3.49
C PRO A 106 10.84 -15.68 4.18
N GLU A 107 11.82 -16.16 3.43
CA GLU A 107 12.94 -16.91 3.95
C GLU A 107 13.90 -15.91 4.63
N LYS A 108 14.02 -15.96 5.96
CA LYS A 108 14.81 -14.97 6.71
C LYS A 108 16.28 -14.91 6.27
N ALA A 109 16.86 -16.04 5.89
CA ALA A 109 18.24 -16.13 5.41
C ALA A 109 18.46 -15.41 4.07
N SER A 110 17.40 -15.09 3.34
CA SER A 110 17.50 -14.36 2.08
C SER A 110 17.67 -12.85 2.24
N TYR A 111 17.67 -12.35 3.48
CA TYR A 111 17.70 -10.91 3.77
C TYR A 111 18.77 -10.60 4.82
N GLU A 112 19.79 -9.88 4.43
CA GLU A 112 20.77 -9.31 5.36
C GLU A 112 20.67 -7.80 5.35
N ARG A 113 20.56 -7.20 6.53
CA ARG A 113 20.40 -5.76 6.69
C ARG A 113 21.37 -5.21 7.72
N GLY A 114 21.98 -4.09 7.41
CA GLY A 114 22.88 -3.38 8.30
C GLY A 114 24.00 -2.67 7.55
N ASN A 115 24.72 -1.80 8.24
CA ASN A 115 25.84 -1.04 7.70
C ASN A 115 25.51 -0.22 6.43
N GLY A 116 24.28 0.30 6.35
CA GLY A 116 23.82 1.08 5.20
C GLY A 116 23.42 0.26 3.97
N VAL A 117 23.33 -1.06 4.07
CA VAL A 117 23.06 -1.95 2.94
C VAL A 117 21.93 -2.93 3.26
N LEU A 118 21.08 -3.18 2.29
CA LEU A 118 20.19 -4.33 2.23
C LEU A 118 20.74 -5.31 1.19
N ARG A 119 21.19 -6.48 1.64
CA ARG A 119 21.61 -7.56 0.77
C ARG A 119 20.48 -8.56 0.62
N LEU A 120 20.11 -8.81 -0.63
CA LEU A 120 19.07 -9.77 -1.00
C LEU A 120 19.72 -10.98 -1.66
N HIS A 121 19.57 -12.16 -1.06
CA HIS A 121 20.01 -13.42 -1.66
C HIS A 121 18.89 -13.93 -2.57
N PRO A 122 19.16 -14.10 -3.88
CA PRO A 122 18.13 -14.48 -4.84
C PRO A 122 17.59 -15.88 -4.57
N SER A 123 16.34 -16.09 -4.94
CA SER A 123 15.73 -17.42 -4.97
C SER A 123 15.47 -17.80 -6.43
N ARG A 124 15.28 -19.11 -6.70
CA ARG A 124 14.84 -19.59 -8.02
C ARG A 124 13.35 -19.34 -8.28
N THR A 125 12.73 -18.54 -7.44
CA THR A 125 11.27 -18.30 -7.44
C THR A 125 10.99 -16.94 -8.01
N THR A 126 10.11 -16.87 -8.99
CA THR A 126 9.60 -15.63 -9.59
C THR A 126 8.27 -15.21 -8.94
N PHE A 127 7.75 -14.04 -9.31
CA PHE A 127 6.42 -13.62 -8.87
C PHE A 127 5.30 -14.54 -9.36
N LEU A 128 5.50 -15.21 -10.51
CA LEU A 128 4.49 -16.08 -11.11
C LEU A 128 4.36 -17.45 -10.43
N ASP A 129 5.39 -17.89 -9.72
CA ASP A 129 5.46 -19.26 -9.18
C ASP A 129 4.54 -19.51 -7.98
N GLY A 130 3.87 -18.50 -7.45
CA GLY A 130 3.01 -18.64 -6.28
C GLY A 130 3.74 -19.03 -4.98
N LYS A 131 5.07 -19.00 -4.99
CA LYS A 131 5.98 -19.31 -3.88
C LYS A 131 6.54 -18.04 -3.23
N ASN A 132 7.64 -18.13 -2.51
CA ASN A 132 8.28 -17.03 -1.78
C ASN A 132 9.48 -16.48 -2.56
N PRO A 133 9.32 -15.51 -3.46
CA PRO A 133 10.44 -14.83 -4.08
C PRO A 133 11.15 -13.96 -3.03
N THR A 134 12.43 -13.67 -3.23
CA THR A 134 13.14 -12.67 -2.43
C THR A 134 12.64 -11.30 -2.82
N PHE A 135 11.78 -10.71 -1.98
CA PHE A 135 11.09 -9.45 -2.25
C PHE A 135 10.79 -8.72 -0.95
N ALA A 136 11.31 -7.50 -0.82
CA ALA A 136 11.00 -6.59 0.28
C ALA A 136 10.39 -5.32 -0.31
N ALA A 137 9.30 -4.84 0.24
CA ALA A 137 8.56 -3.72 -0.33
C ALA A 137 7.97 -2.83 0.75
N VAL A 138 7.55 -1.66 0.34
CA VAL A 138 6.64 -0.77 1.08
C VAL A 138 5.38 -0.57 0.27
N ARG A 139 4.29 -0.30 0.95
CA ARG A 139 3.00 -0.10 0.28
C ARG A 139 2.97 1.27 -0.40
N GLN A 140 2.59 1.29 -1.66
CA GLN A 140 2.24 2.55 -2.34
C GLN A 140 1.00 3.16 -1.66
N ARG A 141 1.05 4.46 -1.33
CA ARG A 141 -0.02 5.18 -0.61
C ARG A 141 -0.73 6.21 -1.47
N ASP A 142 -0.07 6.67 -2.53
CA ASP A 142 -0.59 7.71 -3.43
C ASP A 142 -0.63 7.21 -4.87
N PHE A 143 -1.50 7.83 -5.68
CA PHE A 143 -1.60 7.47 -7.09
C PHE A 143 -0.33 7.80 -7.86
N ASP A 144 0.29 8.93 -7.54
CA ASP A 144 1.56 9.35 -8.11
C ASP A 144 2.67 9.07 -7.11
N CYS A 145 3.64 8.27 -7.50
CA CYS A 145 4.79 7.94 -6.69
C CYS A 145 6.05 7.77 -7.54
N ALA A 146 7.18 7.98 -6.91
CA ALA A 146 8.49 7.67 -7.48
C ALA A 146 9.24 6.76 -6.50
N MET A 147 10.03 5.83 -7.02
CA MET A 147 10.91 4.97 -6.25
C MET A 147 12.31 5.02 -6.83
N GLU A 148 13.27 5.24 -5.97
CA GLU A 148 14.69 5.23 -6.31
C GLU A 148 15.42 4.21 -5.45
N ALA A 149 16.36 3.50 -6.05
CA ALA A 149 17.24 2.57 -5.35
C ALA A 149 18.60 2.53 -6.03
N GLU A 150 19.66 2.54 -5.23
CA GLU A 150 20.99 2.20 -5.70
C GLU A 150 21.16 0.69 -5.68
N LEU A 151 21.52 0.10 -6.81
CA LEU A 151 21.64 -1.34 -6.99
C LEU A 151 23.08 -1.74 -7.35
N SER A 152 23.68 -2.59 -6.53
CA SER A 152 24.85 -3.39 -6.89
C SER A 152 24.38 -4.81 -7.20
N PHE A 153 24.64 -5.27 -8.42
CA PHE A 153 24.23 -6.59 -8.90
C PHE A 153 25.39 -7.26 -9.63
N SER A 154 25.69 -8.49 -9.24
CA SER A 154 26.70 -9.31 -9.90
C SER A 154 26.30 -10.77 -9.81
N THR A 155 26.28 -11.43 -10.94
CA THR A 155 26.00 -12.88 -11.08
C THR A 155 26.68 -13.44 -12.32
N GLU A 156 26.95 -14.75 -12.30
CA GLU A 156 27.43 -15.49 -13.46
C GLU A 156 26.32 -16.29 -14.15
N CYS A 157 25.14 -16.37 -13.50
CA CYS A 157 24.03 -17.16 -13.98
C CYS A 157 23.17 -16.38 -14.96
N VAL A 158 23.14 -16.78 -16.21
CA VAL A 158 22.25 -16.23 -17.23
C VAL A 158 20.79 -16.39 -16.81
N GLY A 159 20.03 -15.31 -16.90
CA GLY A 159 18.63 -15.27 -16.51
C GLY A 159 18.38 -14.68 -15.12
N ASP A 160 19.39 -14.55 -14.28
CA ASP A 160 19.28 -13.85 -13.00
C ASP A 160 18.93 -12.38 -13.20
N GLU A 161 18.07 -11.86 -12.33
CA GLU A 161 17.67 -10.46 -12.36
C GLU A 161 17.54 -9.86 -10.96
N ALA A 162 17.81 -8.57 -10.84
CA ALA A 162 17.59 -7.78 -9.63
C ALA A 162 17.20 -6.36 -9.98
N GLY A 163 16.37 -5.74 -9.16
CA GLY A 163 15.90 -4.37 -9.39
C GLY A 163 14.75 -3.98 -8.49
N ILE A 164 14.01 -3.00 -8.94
CA ILE A 164 12.77 -2.53 -8.29
C ILE A 164 11.55 -3.09 -9.03
N ALA A 165 10.44 -3.22 -8.31
CA ALA A 165 9.19 -3.67 -8.90
C ALA A 165 7.99 -2.94 -8.31
N ALA A 166 7.01 -2.61 -9.15
CA ALA A 166 5.68 -2.22 -8.74
C ALA A 166 4.76 -3.44 -8.88
N LEU A 167 4.29 -3.98 -7.77
CA LEU A 167 3.56 -5.24 -7.71
C LEU A 167 2.11 -5.02 -7.27
N LEU A 168 1.17 -5.25 -8.16
CA LEU A 168 -0.26 -5.36 -7.83
C LEU A 168 -0.64 -6.81 -7.53
N SER A 169 -0.20 -7.73 -8.39
CA SER A 169 -0.37 -9.17 -8.22
C SER A 169 0.74 -9.93 -8.93
N SER A 170 0.77 -11.24 -8.76
CA SER A 170 1.73 -12.10 -9.47
C SER A 170 1.66 -11.95 -11.00
N GLN A 171 0.50 -11.64 -11.56
CA GLN A 171 0.30 -11.46 -13.01
C GLN A 171 0.42 -10.00 -13.46
N PHE A 172 0.17 -9.04 -12.55
CA PHE A 172 0.18 -7.61 -12.83
C PHE A 172 1.28 -6.92 -12.03
N HIS A 173 2.44 -6.78 -12.63
CA HIS A 173 3.59 -6.12 -12.05
C HIS A 173 4.49 -5.51 -13.12
N TYR A 174 5.22 -4.48 -12.74
CA TYR A 174 6.30 -3.91 -13.53
C TYR A 174 7.61 -4.16 -12.82
N ARG A 175 8.67 -4.40 -13.60
CA ARG A 175 10.03 -4.60 -13.10
C ARG A 175 10.98 -3.68 -13.85
N PHE A 176 11.92 -3.11 -13.14
CA PHE A 176 12.99 -2.30 -13.69
C PHE A 176 14.29 -2.61 -12.97
N GLY A 177 15.33 -3.00 -13.69
CA GLY A 177 16.60 -3.39 -13.08
C GLY A 177 17.58 -3.98 -14.08
N LYS A 178 18.48 -4.79 -13.58
CA LYS A 178 19.49 -5.52 -14.36
C LYS A 178 19.09 -6.97 -14.50
N LYS A 179 19.45 -7.55 -15.64
CA LYS A 179 19.30 -8.97 -15.91
C LYS A 179 20.55 -9.48 -16.61
N ARG A 180 21.12 -10.58 -16.11
CA ARG A 180 22.23 -11.26 -16.77
C ARG A 180 21.78 -11.91 -18.06
N THR A 181 22.40 -11.55 -19.16
CA THR A 181 22.21 -12.16 -20.47
C THR A 181 23.49 -12.92 -20.91
N GLU A 182 23.45 -13.64 -22.00
CA GLU A 182 24.64 -14.28 -22.57
C GLU A 182 25.69 -13.24 -23.01
N GLU A 183 25.27 -12.03 -23.33
CA GLU A 183 26.11 -10.92 -23.78
C GLU A 183 26.63 -10.04 -22.62
N GLY A 184 26.13 -10.23 -21.40
CA GLY A 184 26.46 -9.46 -20.21
C GLY A 184 25.24 -8.95 -19.44
N ASP A 185 25.46 -7.97 -18.53
CA ASP A 185 24.40 -7.37 -17.70
C ASP A 185 23.77 -6.12 -18.37
#